data_b90df5a0d187d8e977433f6625b9828a
#
_entry.id   b90df5a0d187d8e977433f6625b9828a
#
_cell.length_a   1.000
_cell.length_b   1.000
_cell.length_c   1.000
_cell.angle_alpha   90.00
_cell.angle_beta   90.00
_cell.angle_gamma   90.00
#
_symmetry.space_group_name_H-M   'P 1'
#
loop_
_entity.id
_entity.type
_entity.pdbx_description
1 polymer ?
#
loop_
_entity_poly.entity_id
_entity_poly.type
_entity_poly.pdbx_seq_one_letter_code
_entity_poly.pdbx_strand_id
1 'polypeptide(L)'
;MIKAGNNSIIFKNVYIREKYSICGKLEFAGPYGSFFDKHLDDNYYGEDSFEKCEIKMLTEAIDNCIIKLKGIADTTPKIDLMILGDLNNQIAVSNYTMKKYQVPFLGVYSACASYIESIIIGSILIENKFGNNIICGSSSHNSTSERQFRNPNEYGGQKPDYFTFTATSAGALIISNIGKVKLTSCTIGKVIDFNQIDPNDLPRTMAPACADTIIEHLRDLNASIKDYDLVVTGDLSKNGSKILKEILLEHGIDIYDKHFDCGEQIFDINSQPVYSGGSGAGCIAGILNAYIINKIIKGCYKKIMIIGTGALLNPVMCSQKEPIPSISHLIVLERLE
;
A
#
# COMPACT_ATOMS: atom_id res chain seq x y z
N MET A 1 2.23 3.45 23.62
CA MET A 1 3.13 3.90 22.53
C MET A 1 4.48 4.27 23.09
N ILE A 2 5.55 3.77 22.49
CA ILE A 2 6.93 4.10 22.87
C ILE A 2 7.65 4.60 21.62
N LYS A 3 8.22 5.79 21.68
CA LYS A 3 9.12 6.26 20.61
C LYS A 3 10.42 5.45 20.69
N ALA A 4 10.88 4.92 19.57
CA ALA A 4 12.14 4.21 19.43
C ALA A 4 13.01 4.96 18.42
N GLY A 5 14.23 5.28 18.81
CA GLY A 5 15.15 6.05 17.97
C GLY A 5 14.57 7.38 17.48
N ASN A 6 14.82 7.71 16.20
CA ASN A 6 14.42 8.97 15.62
C ASN A 6 13.02 8.92 15.00
N ASN A 7 12.72 7.88 14.22
CA ASN A 7 11.59 7.84 13.31
C ASN A 7 10.60 6.69 13.61
N SER A 8 10.92 5.82 14.58
CA SER A 8 10.17 4.60 14.84
C SER A 8 9.30 4.69 16.09
N ILE A 9 8.22 3.91 16.09
CA ILE A 9 7.26 3.81 17.19
C ILE A 9 6.98 2.34 17.47
N ILE A 10 6.94 1.95 18.74
CA ILE A 10 6.53 0.63 19.20
C ILE A 10 5.13 0.72 19.78
N PHE A 11 4.25 -0.19 19.32
CA PHE A 11 2.87 -0.31 19.77
C PHE A 11 2.71 -1.52 20.73
N LYS A 12 1.76 -1.40 21.67
CA LYS A 12 1.44 -2.46 22.63
C LYS A 12 0.12 -3.16 22.29
N ASN A 13 -0.90 -2.37 21.92
CA ASN A 13 -2.28 -2.84 21.80
C ASN A 13 -2.90 -2.40 20.46
N VAL A 14 -2.22 -2.69 19.35
CA VAL A 14 -2.69 -2.37 17.99
C VAL A 14 -2.76 -3.65 17.17
N TYR A 15 -3.91 -3.85 16.51
CA TYR A 15 -4.19 -5.09 15.78
C TYR A 15 -4.96 -4.79 14.49
N ILE A 16 -4.75 -5.64 13.49
CA ILE A 16 -5.64 -5.74 12.33
C ILE A 16 -6.79 -6.67 12.71
N ARG A 17 -8.02 -6.16 12.62
CA ARG A 17 -9.21 -6.88 13.04
C ARG A 17 -9.92 -7.54 11.86
N GLU A 18 -10.23 -6.78 10.81
CA GLU A 18 -10.83 -7.25 9.57
C GLU A 18 -10.19 -6.58 8.36
N LYS A 19 -10.39 -7.16 7.20
CA LYS A 19 -9.87 -6.67 5.93
C LYS A 19 -10.71 -7.15 4.74
N TYR A 20 -10.60 -6.43 3.62
CA TYR A 20 -11.19 -6.80 2.35
C TYR A 20 -10.36 -6.25 1.20
N SER A 21 -10.40 -6.94 0.04
CA SER A 21 -9.64 -6.58 -1.15
C SER A 21 -10.44 -6.85 -2.42
N ILE A 22 -10.31 -5.93 -3.39
CA ILE A 22 -10.91 -6.03 -4.72
C ILE A 22 -9.84 -5.77 -5.76
N CYS A 23 -9.85 -6.49 -6.87
CA CYS A 23 -8.95 -6.25 -7.98
C CYS A 23 -9.67 -6.20 -9.32
N GLY A 24 -9.02 -5.58 -10.30
CA GLY A 24 -9.45 -5.56 -11.69
C GLY A 24 -9.25 -6.90 -12.38
N LYS A 25 -9.75 -6.99 -13.61
CA LYS A 25 -9.67 -8.20 -14.43
C LYS A 25 -8.23 -8.63 -14.73
N LEU A 26 -7.35 -7.67 -14.97
CA LEU A 26 -5.95 -7.94 -15.32
C LEU A 26 -5.19 -8.49 -14.10
N GLU A 27 -5.41 -7.91 -12.93
CA GLU A 27 -4.85 -8.32 -11.65
C GLU A 27 -5.36 -9.70 -11.23
N PHE A 28 -6.65 -9.99 -11.52
CA PHE A 28 -7.23 -11.31 -11.26
C PHE A 28 -6.60 -12.42 -12.11
N ALA A 29 -6.17 -12.10 -13.33
CA ALA A 29 -5.42 -13.02 -14.18
C ALA A 29 -3.95 -13.22 -13.74
N GLY A 30 -3.47 -12.45 -12.77
CA GLY A 30 -2.13 -12.58 -12.20
C GLY A 30 -2.00 -13.73 -11.18
N PRO A 31 -0.77 -14.01 -10.71
CA PRO A 31 -0.48 -15.17 -9.85
C PRO A 31 -1.25 -15.20 -8.53
N TYR A 32 -1.64 -14.03 -8.03
CA TYR A 32 -2.33 -13.89 -6.74
C TYR A 32 -3.81 -13.50 -6.87
N GLY A 33 -4.35 -13.43 -8.09
CA GLY A 33 -5.73 -13.01 -8.35
C GLY A 33 -6.78 -13.79 -7.58
N SER A 34 -6.62 -15.12 -7.47
CA SER A 34 -7.55 -16.01 -6.76
C SER A 34 -7.62 -15.80 -5.24
N PHE A 35 -6.72 -15.01 -4.66
CA PHE A 35 -6.73 -14.68 -3.22
C PHE A 35 -7.54 -13.44 -2.89
N PHE A 36 -7.87 -12.60 -3.89
CA PHE A 36 -8.71 -11.43 -3.67
C PHE A 36 -10.13 -11.85 -3.26
N ASP A 37 -10.74 -11.05 -2.39
CA ASP A 37 -12.11 -11.30 -1.95
C ASP A 37 -13.11 -11.10 -3.11
N LYS A 38 -12.77 -10.23 -4.07
CA LYS A 38 -13.56 -9.97 -5.28
C LYS A 38 -12.70 -9.49 -6.45
N HIS A 39 -13.16 -9.74 -7.68
CA HIS A 39 -12.59 -9.17 -8.90
C HIS A 39 -13.67 -8.51 -9.77
N LEU A 40 -13.23 -7.67 -10.69
CA LEU A 40 -14.06 -6.99 -11.68
C LEU A 40 -13.96 -7.73 -13.03
N ASP A 41 -15.07 -7.75 -13.78
CA ASP A 41 -15.12 -8.32 -15.12
C ASP A 41 -14.65 -7.32 -16.18
N ASP A 42 -14.73 -6.02 -15.90
CA ASP A 42 -14.32 -4.92 -16.76
C ASP A 42 -13.76 -3.73 -15.95
N ASN A 43 -13.27 -2.69 -16.65
CA ASN A 43 -12.66 -1.50 -16.05
C ASN A 43 -13.69 -0.45 -15.58
N TYR A 44 -14.98 -0.68 -15.74
CA TYR A 44 -16.02 0.27 -15.39
C TYR A 44 -16.85 -0.16 -14.18
N TYR A 45 -16.93 -1.48 -13.92
CA TYR A 45 -17.71 -2.04 -12.81
C TYR A 45 -19.18 -1.58 -12.82
N GLY A 46 -19.74 -1.43 -14.04
CA GLY A 46 -21.10 -0.93 -14.24
C GLY A 46 -21.27 0.58 -14.02
N GLU A 47 -20.20 1.32 -13.87
CA GLU A 47 -20.19 2.78 -13.77
C GLU A 47 -19.90 3.43 -15.15
N ASP A 48 -20.11 4.74 -15.27
CA ASP A 48 -19.92 5.49 -16.51
C ASP A 48 -18.53 6.16 -16.64
N SER A 49 -17.68 6.05 -15.59
CA SER A 49 -16.31 6.54 -15.60
C SER A 49 -15.39 5.70 -14.71
N PHE A 50 -14.09 5.78 -14.98
CA PHE A 50 -13.06 5.07 -14.23
C PHE A 50 -12.96 5.55 -12.78
N GLU A 51 -13.15 6.86 -12.54
CA GLU A 51 -13.16 7.43 -11.19
C GLU A 51 -14.33 6.90 -10.36
N LYS A 52 -15.53 6.78 -10.96
CA LYS A 52 -16.68 6.17 -10.29
C LYS A 52 -16.49 4.68 -10.04
N CYS A 53 -15.84 3.96 -10.96
CA CYS A 53 -15.43 2.58 -10.75
C CYS A 53 -14.53 2.47 -9.52
N GLU A 54 -13.48 3.30 -9.42
CA GLU A 54 -12.55 3.29 -8.29
C GLU A 54 -13.24 3.66 -6.98
N ILE A 55 -14.13 4.66 -6.96
CA ILE A 55 -14.96 5.02 -5.79
C ILE A 55 -15.81 3.82 -5.35
N LYS A 56 -16.42 3.11 -6.28
CA LYS A 56 -17.25 1.93 -5.99
C LYS A 56 -16.42 0.78 -5.42
N MET A 57 -15.23 0.53 -5.96
CA MET A 57 -14.29 -0.47 -5.45
C MET A 57 -13.90 -0.18 -4.00
N LEU A 58 -13.47 1.04 -3.71
CA LEU A 58 -13.06 1.45 -2.35
C LEU A 58 -14.26 1.41 -1.39
N THR A 59 -15.43 1.88 -1.83
CA THR A 59 -16.68 1.80 -1.06
C THR A 59 -17.02 0.36 -0.70
N GLU A 60 -16.97 -0.56 -1.66
CA GLU A 60 -17.28 -1.98 -1.42
C GLU A 60 -16.25 -2.65 -0.49
N ALA A 61 -14.97 -2.30 -0.61
CA ALA A 61 -13.95 -2.79 0.30
C ALA A 61 -14.23 -2.37 1.75
N ILE A 62 -14.64 -1.11 1.97
CA ILE A 62 -15.01 -0.59 3.27
C ILE A 62 -16.30 -1.26 3.81
N ASP A 63 -17.34 -1.35 2.98
CA ASP A 63 -18.61 -1.98 3.37
C ASP A 63 -18.41 -3.42 3.84
N ASN A 64 -17.61 -4.19 3.11
CA ASN A 64 -17.36 -5.59 3.46
C ASN A 64 -16.48 -5.73 4.72
N CYS A 65 -15.56 -4.81 4.98
CA CYS A 65 -14.88 -4.76 6.28
C CYS A 65 -15.88 -4.54 7.42
N ILE A 66 -16.83 -3.61 7.26
CA ILE A 66 -17.87 -3.35 8.25
C ILE A 66 -18.82 -4.55 8.42
N ILE A 67 -19.19 -5.20 7.32
CA ILE A 67 -20.03 -6.41 7.35
C ILE A 67 -19.34 -7.55 8.10
N LYS A 68 -18.05 -7.81 7.80
CA LYS A 68 -17.25 -8.83 8.52
C LYS A 68 -17.15 -8.50 10.01
N LEU A 69 -16.99 -7.23 10.36
CA LEU A 69 -16.94 -6.79 11.76
C LEU A 69 -18.27 -7.03 12.50
N LYS A 70 -19.42 -6.77 11.86
CA LYS A 70 -20.76 -7.03 12.40
C LYS A 70 -21.00 -8.52 12.67
N GLY A 71 -20.47 -9.40 11.83
CA GLY A 71 -20.60 -10.84 11.99
C GLY A 71 -19.92 -11.41 13.24
N ILE A 72 -19.08 -10.63 13.92
CA ILE A 72 -18.32 -11.04 15.12
C ILE A 72 -18.98 -10.54 16.42
N ALA A 73 -19.84 -9.53 16.34
CA ALA A 73 -20.40 -8.86 17.51
C ALA A 73 -21.95 -8.85 17.49
N ASP A 74 -22.57 -9.05 18.63
CA ASP A 74 -24.05 -8.99 18.79
C ASP A 74 -24.64 -7.60 18.52
N THR A 75 -23.80 -6.56 18.55
CA THR A 75 -24.17 -5.18 18.24
C THR A 75 -23.36 -4.67 17.07
N THR A 76 -23.89 -3.73 16.27
CA THR A 76 -23.14 -3.09 15.19
C THR A 76 -21.96 -2.31 15.78
N PRO A 77 -20.70 -2.73 15.52
CA PRO A 77 -19.54 -2.02 16.06
C PRO A 77 -19.44 -0.63 15.44
N LYS A 78 -19.19 0.37 16.28
CA LYS A 78 -18.96 1.74 15.83
C LYS A 78 -17.62 1.83 15.10
N ILE A 79 -17.60 2.54 13.98
CA ILE A 79 -16.38 3.02 13.34
C ILE A 79 -16.15 4.45 13.83
N ASP A 80 -15.00 4.70 14.42
CA ASP A 80 -14.69 5.98 15.07
C ASP A 80 -14.07 6.98 14.11
N LEU A 81 -13.32 6.49 13.10
CA LEU A 81 -12.64 7.30 12.10
C LEU A 81 -12.36 6.46 10.85
N MET A 82 -12.33 7.12 9.69
CA MET A 82 -11.78 6.54 8.44
C MET A 82 -10.57 7.36 7.97
N ILE A 83 -9.53 6.67 7.52
CA ILE A 83 -8.30 7.27 6.99
C ILE A 83 -8.05 6.66 5.63
N LEU A 84 -8.23 7.46 4.58
CA LEU A 84 -8.17 6.97 3.20
C LEU A 84 -7.22 7.81 2.36
N GLY A 85 -6.61 7.19 1.34
CA GLY A 85 -5.80 7.86 0.35
C GLY A 85 -5.91 7.18 -1.01
N ASP A 86 -5.72 7.96 -2.07
CA ASP A 86 -5.70 7.48 -3.46
C ASP A 86 -4.75 8.34 -4.30
N LEU A 87 -4.62 8.03 -5.59
CA LEU A 87 -3.69 8.71 -6.50
C LEU A 87 -4.33 9.84 -7.29
N ASN A 88 -5.65 10.02 -7.21
CA ASN A 88 -6.33 11.06 -7.95
C ASN A 88 -6.05 12.44 -7.36
N ASN A 89 -6.09 13.47 -8.19
CA ASN A 89 -5.86 14.84 -7.75
C ASN A 89 -6.75 15.17 -6.55
N GLN A 90 -6.14 15.74 -5.51
CA GLN A 90 -6.81 16.10 -4.25
C GLN A 90 -7.50 14.89 -3.57
N ILE A 91 -6.99 13.67 -3.77
CA ILE A 91 -7.59 12.43 -3.25
C ILE A 91 -9.10 12.34 -3.51
N ALA A 92 -9.47 12.60 -4.77
CA ALA A 92 -10.88 12.73 -5.16
C ALA A 92 -11.68 11.45 -4.89
N VAL A 93 -11.10 10.27 -5.12
CA VAL A 93 -11.77 8.99 -4.88
C VAL A 93 -12.10 8.81 -3.40
N SER A 94 -11.14 9.05 -2.52
CA SER A 94 -11.33 8.97 -1.06
C SER A 94 -12.40 9.95 -0.58
N ASN A 95 -12.32 11.21 -1.03
CA ASN A 95 -13.29 12.25 -0.67
C ASN A 95 -14.72 11.89 -1.11
N TYR A 96 -14.88 11.38 -2.33
CA TYR A 96 -16.22 11.03 -2.84
C TYR A 96 -16.74 9.70 -2.26
N THR A 97 -15.86 8.76 -1.93
CA THR A 97 -16.23 7.57 -1.15
C THR A 97 -16.83 7.96 0.20
N MET A 98 -16.25 8.95 0.88
CA MET A 98 -16.72 9.40 2.19
C MET A 98 -18.09 10.07 2.20
N LYS A 99 -18.62 10.49 1.05
CA LYS A 99 -20.02 11.01 0.94
C LYS A 99 -21.07 10.00 1.42
N LYS A 100 -20.77 8.70 1.35
CA LYS A 100 -21.67 7.64 1.82
C LYS A 100 -21.70 7.52 3.34
N TYR A 101 -20.61 7.88 4.01
CA TYR A 101 -20.44 7.61 5.43
C TYR A 101 -20.54 8.88 6.27
N GLN A 102 -21.21 8.78 7.43
CA GLN A 102 -21.27 9.87 8.42
C GLN A 102 -20.29 9.57 9.56
N VAL A 103 -18.99 9.45 9.19
CA VAL A 103 -17.89 9.11 10.09
C VAL A 103 -16.79 10.16 9.92
N PRO A 104 -16.13 10.60 10.99
CA PRO A 104 -14.96 11.47 10.88
C PRO A 104 -13.94 10.92 9.90
N PHE A 105 -13.25 11.80 9.16
CA PHE A 105 -12.38 11.42 8.04
C PHE A 105 -11.07 12.20 8.05
N LEU A 106 -9.98 11.48 7.79
CA LEU A 106 -8.68 12.04 7.45
C LEU A 106 -8.28 11.53 6.06
N GLY A 107 -8.08 12.45 5.13
CA GLY A 107 -7.48 12.17 3.83
C GLY A 107 -5.96 12.26 3.94
N VAL A 108 -5.25 11.27 3.39
CA VAL A 108 -3.79 11.19 3.41
C VAL A 108 -3.23 11.05 2.00
N TYR A 109 -1.99 11.54 1.78
CA TYR A 109 -1.33 11.43 0.49
C TYR A 109 0.19 11.33 0.64
N SER A 110 0.72 10.16 0.34
CA SER A 110 2.12 9.87 0.11
C SER A 110 2.31 8.99 -1.15
N ALA A 111 1.57 9.34 -2.21
CA ALA A 111 1.50 8.58 -3.47
C ALA A 111 1.14 7.10 -3.18
N CYS A 112 1.89 6.14 -3.74
CA CYS A 112 1.62 4.70 -3.55
C CYS A 112 1.83 4.24 -2.10
N ALA A 113 2.53 5.00 -1.24
CA ALA A 113 2.71 4.69 0.18
C ALA A 113 1.50 5.08 1.06
N SER A 114 0.48 5.76 0.52
CA SER A 114 -0.70 6.27 1.28
C SER A 114 -1.41 5.21 2.11
N TYR A 115 -1.43 3.95 1.66
CA TYR A 115 -2.03 2.86 2.43
C TYR A 115 -1.30 2.61 3.75
N ILE A 116 0.02 2.52 3.73
CA ILE A 116 0.83 2.31 4.95
C ILE A 116 0.81 3.57 5.83
N GLU A 117 0.82 4.77 5.25
CA GLU A 117 0.62 6.03 5.98
C GLU A 117 -0.71 6.01 6.76
N SER A 118 -1.82 5.63 6.12
CA SER A 118 -3.13 5.54 6.77
C SER A 118 -3.13 4.56 7.96
N ILE A 119 -2.47 3.40 7.80
CA ILE A 119 -2.33 2.39 8.84
C ILE A 119 -1.50 2.92 10.01
N ILE A 120 -0.41 3.62 9.77
CA ILE A 120 0.43 4.22 10.82
C ILE A 120 -0.37 5.23 11.63
N ILE A 121 -1.07 6.15 10.98
CA ILE A 121 -1.90 7.16 11.67
C ILE A 121 -3.01 6.49 12.48
N GLY A 122 -3.72 5.52 11.88
CA GLY A 122 -4.73 4.72 12.57
C GLY A 122 -4.18 4.00 13.80
N SER A 123 -2.98 3.42 13.68
CA SER A 123 -2.30 2.72 14.77
C SER A 123 -1.91 3.65 15.93
N ILE A 124 -1.41 4.85 15.62
CA ILE A 124 -1.09 5.86 16.62
C ILE A 124 -2.36 6.28 17.39
N LEU A 125 -3.46 6.47 16.68
CA LEU A 125 -4.73 6.88 17.28
C LEU A 125 -5.36 5.76 18.15
N ILE A 126 -5.33 4.50 17.71
CA ILE A 126 -5.78 3.35 18.50
C ILE A 126 -4.93 3.18 19.77
N GLU A 127 -3.61 3.21 19.64
CA GLU A 127 -2.71 3.08 20.80
C GLU A 127 -2.94 4.18 21.85
N ASN A 128 -3.31 5.40 21.41
CA ASN A 128 -3.63 6.52 22.28
C ASN A 128 -5.13 6.60 22.67
N LYS A 129 -5.91 5.54 22.41
CA LYS A 129 -7.31 5.40 22.83
C LYS A 129 -8.27 6.46 22.26
N PHE A 130 -7.96 6.98 21.05
CA PHE A 130 -8.88 7.88 20.34
C PHE A 130 -10.18 7.16 19.94
N GLY A 131 -10.09 5.88 19.62
CA GLY A 131 -11.23 5.03 19.25
C GLY A 131 -10.88 3.55 19.38
N ASN A 132 -11.84 2.70 19.02
CA ASN A 132 -11.68 1.24 19.08
C ASN A 132 -11.60 0.60 17.70
N ASN A 133 -12.16 1.24 16.66
CA ASN A 133 -12.13 0.75 15.29
C ASN A 133 -11.91 1.91 14.33
N ILE A 134 -10.79 1.88 13.61
CA ILE A 134 -10.43 2.84 12.58
C ILE A 134 -10.28 2.09 11.26
N ILE A 135 -10.97 2.54 10.22
CA ILE A 135 -10.80 1.98 8.87
C ILE A 135 -9.67 2.73 8.18
N CYS A 136 -8.71 1.96 7.65
CA CYS A 136 -7.65 2.44 6.77
C CYS A 136 -7.86 1.83 5.40
N GLY A 137 -7.79 2.62 4.35
CA GLY A 137 -8.04 2.16 2.99
C GLY A 137 -7.30 2.94 1.92
N SER A 138 -7.04 2.27 0.80
CA SER A 138 -6.49 2.91 -0.38
C SER A 138 -6.91 2.19 -1.64
N SER A 139 -6.88 2.92 -2.76
CA SER A 139 -7.19 2.39 -4.08
C SER A 139 -6.29 3.00 -5.15
N SER A 140 -6.27 2.37 -6.30
CA SER A 140 -5.83 2.93 -7.56
C SER A 140 -6.59 2.27 -8.71
N HIS A 141 -6.67 2.97 -9.83
CA HIS A 141 -7.24 2.45 -11.07
C HIS A 141 -6.31 2.83 -12.22
N ASN A 142 -5.96 1.87 -13.07
CA ASN A 142 -5.00 2.10 -14.17
C ASN A 142 -5.37 3.33 -15.00
N SER A 143 -6.58 3.38 -15.54
CA SER A 143 -6.98 4.42 -16.48
C SER A 143 -7.07 5.81 -15.84
N THR A 144 -7.48 5.93 -14.56
CA THR A 144 -7.50 7.22 -13.86
C THR A 144 -6.09 7.75 -13.63
N SER A 145 -5.21 6.89 -13.16
CA SER A 145 -3.82 7.23 -12.84
C SER A 145 -3.03 7.62 -14.09
N GLU A 146 -3.15 6.82 -15.17
CA GLU A 146 -2.48 7.11 -16.44
C GLU A 146 -2.93 8.46 -17.01
N ARG A 147 -4.23 8.73 -17.02
CA ARG A 147 -4.78 9.98 -17.52
C ARG A 147 -4.35 11.20 -16.72
N GLN A 148 -4.17 11.02 -15.41
CA GLN A 148 -3.92 12.13 -14.50
C GLN A 148 -2.46 12.57 -14.44
N PHE A 149 -1.50 11.66 -14.39
CA PHE A 149 -0.10 12.01 -14.15
C PHE A 149 0.92 11.34 -15.10
N ARG A 150 0.43 10.54 -16.06
CA ARG A 150 1.23 10.02 -17.17
C ARG A 150 0.70 10.56 -18.49
N ASN A 151 1.24 10.09 -19.60
CA ASN A 151 0.77 10.48 -20.90
C ASN A 151 -0.68 10.05 -21.11
N PRO A 152 -1.52 10.88 -21.76
CA PRO A 152 -2.87 10.48 -22.13
C PRO A 152 -2.86 9.13 -22.86
N ASN A 153 -3.78 8.23 -22.50
CA ASN A 153 -3.85 6.89 -23.10
C ASN A 153 -4.07 6.92 -24.60
N GLU A 154 -4.64 7.99 -25.11
CA GLU A 154 -4.92 8.22 -26.52
C GLU A 154 -3.67 8.36 -27.40
N TYR A 155 -2.52 8.70 -26.82
CA TYR A 155 -1.28 8.86 -27.59
C TYR A 155 -0.65 7.53 -28.01
N GLY A 156 -0.99 6.41 -27.37
CA GLY A 156 -0.46 5.09 -27.71
C GLY A 156 1.06 5.01 -27.77
N GLY A 157 1.77 5.87 -27.02
CA GLY A 157 3.23 5.95 -27.03
C GLY A 157 3.86 4.65 -26.54
N GLN A 158 4.96 4.23 -27.18
CA GLN A 158 5.75 3.10 -26.72
C GLN A 158 6.33 3.40 -25.33
N LYS A 159 6.13 2.47 -24.40
CA LYS A 159 6.67 2.57 -23.04
C LYS A 159 7.98 1.80 -22.92
N PRO A 160 8.94 2.26 -22.10
CA PRO A 160 10.18 1.54 -21.87
C PRO A 160 9.94 0.28 -20.99
N ASP A 161 10.82 -0.70 -21.08
CA ASP A 161 10.71 -1.97 -20.34
C ASP A 161 10.73 -1.81 -18.81
N TYR A 162 11.27 -0.71 -18.30
CA TYR A 162 11.26 -0.37 -16.87
C TYR A 162 9.99 0.32 -16.39
N PHE A 163 9.07 0.64 -17.28
CA PHE A 163 7.78 1.22 -16.94
C PHE A 163 6.99 0.30 -16.01
N THR A 164 6.13 0.89 -15.16
CA THR A 164 5.22 0.15 -14.29
C THR A 164 3.76 0.40 -14.66
N PHE A 165 2.95 -0.63 -14.57
CA PHE A 165 1.52 -0.59 -14.88
C PHE A 165 0.73 -0.32 -13.59
N THR A 166 -0.03 0.77 -13.51
CA THR A 166 -0.83 1.06 -12.33
C THR A 166 -1.88 -0.04 -12.12
N ALA A 167 -1.88 -0.68 -10.96
CA ALA A 167 -2.86 -1.71 -10.64
C ALA A 167 -4.25 -1.10 -10.40
N THR A 168 -5.28 -1.77 -10.93
CA THR A 168 -6.68 -1.52 -10.62
C THR A 168 -7.05 -2.37 -9.41
N SER A 169 -6.96 -1.79 -8.22
CA SER A 169 -7.21 -2.52 -6.97
C SER A 169 -7.60 -1.58 -5.85
N ALA A 170 -8.36 -2.08 -4.90
CA ALA A 170 -8.72 -1.41 -3.66
C ALA A 170 -8.58 -2.35 -2.47
N GLY A 171 -8.15 -1.82 -1.35
CA GLY A 171 -8.09 -2.55 -0.10
C GLY A 171 -8.49 -1.67 1.09
N ALA A 172 -9.21 -2.27 2.02
CA ALA A 172 -9.52 -1.66 3.30
C ALA A 172 -9.26 -2.65 4.44
N LEU A 173 -8.85 -2.13 5.60
CA LEU A 173 -8.72 -2.92 6.82
C LEU A 173 -9.17 -2.11 8.04
N ILE A 174 -9.45 -2.81 9.13
CA ILE A 174 -9.82 -2.22 10.41
C ILE A 174 -8.67 -2.38 11.39
N ILE A 175 -8.10 -1.26 11.83
CA ILE A 175 -7.18 -1.18 12.96
C ILE A 175 -7.99 -1.05 14.24
N SER A 176 -7.65 -1.85 15.26
CA SER A 176 -8.39 -1.92 16.53
C SER A 176 -7.45 -2.28 17.68
N ASN A 177 -7.96 -2.16 18.91
CA ASN A 177 -7.26 -2.63 20.12
C ASN A 177 -7.40 -4.14 20.36
N ILE A 178 -8.12 -4.85 19.49
CA ILE A 178 -8.24 -6.31 19.44
C ILE A 178 -8.24 -6.76 17.97
N GLY A 179 -7.72 -7.92 17.66
CA GLY A 179 -7.71 -8.39 16.28
C GLY A 179 -7.03 -9.73 16.06
N LYS A 180 -6.75 -10.03 14.81
CA LYS A 180 -6.21 -11.32 14.33
C LYS A 180 -4.70 -11.29 14.11
N VAL A 181 -4.14 -10.11 13.84
CA VAL A 181 -2.70 -9.90 13.58
C VAL A 181 -2.27 -8.67 14.35
N LYS A 182 -1.17 -8.76 15.08
CA LYS A 182 -0.64 -7.64 15.86
C LYS A 182 0.22 -6.72 14.98
N LEU A 183 0.06 -5.41 15.11
CA LEU A 183 0.96 -4.41 14.58
C LEU A 183 1.88 -3.96 15.71
N THR A 184 3.16 -4.30 15.63
CA THR A 184 4.12 -4.15 16.75
C THR A 184 4.93 -2.89 16.68
N SER A 185 5.22 -2.38 15.49
CA SER A 185 5.98 -1.15 15.30
C SER A 185 5.76 -0.53 13.93
N CYS A 186 6.15 0.73 13.81
CA CYS A 186 6.25 1.41 12.52
C CYS A 186 7.49 2.31 12.46
N THR A 187 7.87 2.69 11.24
CA THR A 187 8.88 3.73 10.97
C THR A 187 8.32 4.71 9.96
N ILE A 188 8.31 5.99 10.33
CA ILE A 188 7.89 7.08 9.44
C ILE A 188 9.12 7.49 8.64
N GLY A 189 9.06 7.30 7.31
CA GLY A 189 10.18 7.62 6.44
C GLY A 189 10.31 9.10 6.14
N LYS A 190 11.44 9.45 5.58
CA LYS A 190 11.79 10.80 5.09
C LYS A 190 11.56 10.90 3.60
N VAL A 191 11.31 12.11 3.10
CA VAL A 191 11.39 12.39 1.66
C VAL A 191 12.85 12.32 1.22
N ILE A 192 13.11 11.51 0.19
CA ILE A 192 14.43 11.34 -0.42
C ILE A 192 14.36 11.82 -1.86
N ASP A 193 15.29 12.68 -2.23
CA ASP A 193 15.52 13.09 -3.61
C ASP A 193 16.81 12.44 -4.12
N PHE A 194 16.68 11.65 -5.17
CA PHE A 194 17.79 10.96 -5.83
C PHE A 194 18.10 11.55 -7.21
N ASN A 195 17.65 12.77 -7.47
CA ASN A 195 17.81 13.51 -8.74
C ASN A 195 17.25 12.75 -9.96
N GLN A 196 16.24 11.89 -9.78
CA GLN A 196 15.59 11.18 -10.86
C GLN A 196 14.48 12.04 -11.48
N ILE A 197 14.57 12.27 -12.81
CA ILE A 197 13.68 13.16 -13.55
C ILE A 197 12.75 12.42 -14.54
N ASP A 198 13.01 11.11 -14.82
CA ASP A 198 12.19 10.34 -15.76
C ASP A 198 10.90 9.83 -15.09
N PRO A 199 9.72 10.35 -15.48
CA PRO A 199 8.45 9.93 -14.91
C PRO A 199 8.04 8.48 -15.27
N ASN A 200 8.77 7.83 -16.17
CA ASN A 200 8.55 6.44 -16.53
C ASN A 200 9.31 5.46 -15.62
N ASP A 201 10.35 5.93 -14.90
CA ASP A 201 11.18 5.08 -14.02
C ASP A 201 10.91 5.36 -12.53
N LEU A 202 9.66 5.20 -12.12
CA LEU A 202 9.26 5.38 -10.71
C LEU A 202 9.94 4.37 -9.77
N PRO A 203 10.18 3.11 -10.14
CA PRO A 203 10.90 2.15 -9.31
C PRO A 203 12.28 2.63 -8.87
N ARG A 204 13.06 3.23 -9.78
CA ARG A 204 14.38 3.81 -9.47
C ARG A 204 14.27 4.96 -8.48
N THR A 205 13.23 5.77 -8.61
CA THR A 205 12.95 6.87 -7.68
C THR A 205 12.66 6.36 -6.27
N MET A 206 11.87 5.30 -6.13
CA MET A 206 11.36 4.82 -4.84
C MET A 206 12.34 3.95 -4.05
N ALA A 207 13.20 3.20 -4.72
CA ALA A 207 14.09 2.23 -4.08
C ALA A 207 15.03 2.86 -3.01
N PRO A 208 15.64 4.06 -3.20
CA PRO A 208 16.48 4.70 -2.18
C PRO A 208 15.70 5.07 -0.91
N ALA A 209 14.47 5.61 -1.03
CA ALA A 209 13.65 5.93 0.15
C ALA A 209 13.22 4.67 0.90
N CYS A 210 12.94 3.58 0.17
CA CYS A 210 12.65 2.28 0.75
C CYS A 210 13.85 1.74 1.55
N ALA A 211 15.05 1.81 0.98
CA ALA A 211 16.29 1.39 1.64
C ALA A 211 16.56 2.21 2.90
N ASP A 212 16.49 3.56 2.82
CA ASP A 212 16.66 4.45 3.99
C ASP A 212 15.70 4.07 5.12
N THR A 213 14.42 3.85 4.80
CA THR A 213 13.41 3.50 5.80
C THR A 213 13.68 2.15 6.47
N ILE A 214 14.15 1.14 5.72
CA ILE A 214 14.53 -0.16 6.27
C ILE A 214 15.75 -0.03 7.19
N ILE A 215 16.79 0.68 6.76
CA ILE A 215 18.02 0.91 7.52
C ILE A 215 17.71 1.64 8.83
N GLU A 216 16.91 2.73 8.76
CA GLU A 216 16.47 3.48 9.93
C GLU A 216 15.68 2.61 10.90
N HIS A 217 14.74 1.78 10.39
CA HIS A 217 13.96 0.88 11.21
C HIS A 217 14.83 -0.11 11.99
N LEU A 218 15.77 -0.76 11.32
CA LEU A 218 16.66 -1.72 11.96
C LEU A 218 17.55 -1.04 13.01
N ARG A 219 18.04 0.17 12.73
CA ARG A 219 18.83 0.97 13.67
C ARG A 219 18.01 1.40 14.89
N ASP A 220 16.85 1.99 14.67
CA ASP A 220 16.00 2.56 15.72
C ASP A 220 15.51 1.52 16.72
N LEU A 221 15.25 0.29 16.24
CA LEU A 221 14.79 -0.83 17.07
C LEU A 221 15.93 -1.73 17.57
N ASN A 222 17.19 -1.42 17.19
CA ASN A 222 18.33 -2.32 17.42
C ASN A 222 18.03 -3.77 16.98
N ALA A 223 17.42 -3.89 15.80
CA ALA A 223 16.94 -5.15 15.23
C ALA A 223 17.84 -5.61 14.06
N SER A 224 17.79 -6.88 13.76
CA SER A 224 18.45 -7.48 12.60
C SER A 224 17.42 -7.87 11.55
N ILE A 225 17.82 -7.85 10.27
CA ILE A 225 16.98 -8.37 9.19
C ILE A 225 16.63 -9.86 9.39
N LYS A 226 17.41 -10.58 10.17
CA LYS A 226 17.16 -11.99 10.53
C LYS A 226 15.96 -12.18 11.45
N ASP A 227 15.51 -11.12 12.13
CA ASP A 227 14.34 -11.15 13.03
C ASP A 227 13.03 -11.17 12.27
N TYR A 228 13.06 -11.04 10.94
CA TYR A 228 11.90 -10.99 10.06
C TYR A 228 11.90 -12.17 9.07
N ASP A 229 10.75 -12.83 8.95
CA ASP A 229 10.56 -13.96 8.03
C ASP A 229 10.42 -13.49 6.58
N LEU A 230 9.85 -12.29 6.38
CA LEU A 230 9.60 -11.71 5.06
C LEU A 230 9.74 -10.18 5.10
N VAL A 231 10.25 -9.63 4.00
CA VAL A 231 10.29 -8.18 3.71
C VAL A 231 9.38 -7.93 2.51
N VAL A 232 8.27 -7.25 2.75
CA VAL A 232 7.25 -6.95 1.72
C VAL A 232 7.36 -5.50 1.32
N THR A 233 7.52 -5.22 0.03
CA THR A 233 7.48 -3.86 -0.54
C THR A 233 6.24 -3.63 -1.38
N GLY A 234 5.84 -2.37 -1.54
CA GLY A 234 4.58 -2.00 -2.17
C GLY A 234 4.56 -2.18 -3.67
N ASP A 235 5.38 -1.44 -4.37
CA ASP A 235 5.31 -1.35 -5.83
C ASP A 235 6.65 -0.94 -6.47
N LEU A 236 7.75 -1.49 -5.96
CA LEU A 236 9.07 -1.34 -6.57
C LEU A 236 9.17 -2.10 -7.90
N SER A 237 8.32 -3.09 -8.09
CA SER A 237 8.33 -3.98 -9.25
C SER A 237 9.70 -4.62 -9.48
N LYS A 238 9.92 -5.27 -10.61
CA LYS A 238 11.16 -6.02 -10.88
C LYS A 238 12.41 -5.15 -10.79
N ASN A 239 12.40 -3.97 -11.40
CA ASN A 239 13.59 -3.12 -11.48
C ASN A 239 13.92 -2.45 -10.14
N GLY A 240 12.94 -1.90 -9.44
CA GLY A 240 13.15 -1.28 -8.13
C GLY A 240 13.52 -2.30 -7.06
N SER A 241 12.97 -3.51 -7.11
CA SER A 241 13.33 -4.63 -6.23
C SER A 241 14.80 -4.99 -6.37
N LYS A 242 15.35 -5.00 -7.60
CA LYS A 242 16.76 -5.22 -7.85
C LYS A 242 17.62 -4.11 -7.24
N ILE A 243 17.27 -2.85 -7.49
CA ILE A 243 17.99 -1.68 -6.97
C ILE A 243 17.96 -1.68 -5.43
N LEU A 244 16.81 -1.94 -4.81
CA LEU A 244 16.69 -2.03 -3.36
C LEU A 244 17.63 -3.08 -2.76
N LYS A 245 17.66 -4.28 -3.33
CA LYS A 245 18.52 -5.37 -2.87
C LYS A 245 20.01 -5.00 -2.95
N GLU A 246 20.44 -4.35 -4.03
CA GLU A 246 21.80 -3.88 -4.21
C GLU A 246 22.17 -2.83 -3.16
N ILE A 247 21.33 -1.80 -2.96
CA ILE A 247 21.56 -0.75 -1.95
C ILE A 247 21.66 -1.36 -0.54
N LEU A 248 20.74 -2.23 -0.17
CA LEU A 248 20.76 -2.84 1.16
C LEU A 248 21.97 -3.75 1.37
N LEU A 249 22.40 -4.47 0.33
CA LEU A 249 23.60 -5.33 0.39
C LEU A 249 24.88 -4.50 0.65
N GLU A 250 24.99 -3.31 0.06
CA GLU A 250 26.10 -2.37 0.34
C GLU A 250 26.16 -1.95 1.82
N HIS A 251 24.99 -1.99 2.50
CA HIS A 251 24.87 -1.73 3.95
C HIS A 251 24.94 -3.01 4.82
N GLY A 252 25.29 -4.15 4.23
CA GLY A 252 25.39 -5.44 4.92
C GLY A 252 24.03 -6.07 5.27
N ILE A 253 22.95 -5.63 4.61
CA ILE A 253 21.58 -6.12 4.81
C ILE A 253 21.18 -6.95 3.59
N ASP A 254 21.15 -8.27 3.74
CA ASP A 254 20.75 -9.20 2.69
C ASP A 254 19.27 -9.60 2.82
N ILE A 255 18.47 -9.29 1.78
CA ILE A 255 17.06 -9.62 1.71
C ILE A 255 16.71 -10.53 0.52
N TYR A 256 17.71 -11.06 -0.21
CA TYR A 256 17.46 -11.79 -1.46
C TYR A 256 16.48 -12.94 -1.32
N ASP A 257 16.60 -13.75 -0.27
CA ASP A 257 15.77 -14.94 -0.04
C ASP A 257 14.44 -14.67 0.67
N LYS A 258 14.19 -13.44 1.09
CA LYS A 258 13.01 -13.05 1.87
C LYS A 258 12.30 -11.79 1.38
N HIS A 259 12.61 -11.31 0.19
CA HIS A 259 11.95 -10.16 -0.40
C HIS A 259 10.74 -10.57 -1.25
N PHE A 260 9.64 -9.89 -1.03
CA PHE A 260 8.40 -10.00 -1.80
C PHE A 260 7.92 -8.60 -2.17
N ASP A 261 7.83 -8.27 -3.44
CA ASP A 261 7.29 -6.99 -3.91
C ASP A 261 5.87 -7.19 -4.45
N CYS A 262 4.90 -6.42 -3.93
CA CYS A 262 3.51 -6.55 -4.36
C CYS A 262 3.34 -6.18 -5.83
N GLY A 263 4.09 -5.19 -6.34
CA GLY A 263 4.06 -4.80 -7.75
C GLY A 263 4.63 -5.86 -8.67
N GLU A 264 5.73 -6.52 -8.29
CA GLU A 264 6.29 -7.62 -9.06
C GLU A 264 5.34 -8.84 -9.12
N GLN A 265 4.53 -9.02 -8.07
CA GLN A 265 3.74 -10.23 -7.87
C GLN A 265 2.27 -10.11 -8.28
N ILE A 266 1.70 -8.90 -8.38
CA ILE A 266 0.27 -8.73 -8.70
C ILE A 266 -0.07 -9.15 -10.13
N PHE A 267 0.91 -9.11 -11.04
CA PHE A 267 0.80 -9.52 -12.43
C PHE A 267 1.75 -10.67 -12.76
N ASP A 268 1.44 -11.44 -13.78
CA ASP A 268 2.42 -12.28 -14.44
C ASP A 268 3.20 -11.45 -15.46
N ILE A 269 4.35 -10.94 -15.05
CA ILE A 269 5.20 -10.06 -15.88
C ILE A 269 5.76 -10.74 -17.14
N ASN A 270 5.69 -12.06 -17.24
CA ASN A 270 6.17 -12.79 -18.42
C ASN A 270 5.09 -12.96 -19.48
N SER A 271 3.80 -12.93 -19.11
CA SER A 271 2.68 -13.19 -20.03
C SER A 271 1.71 -12.01 -20.18
N GLN A 272 1.73 -11.04 -19.25
CA GLN A 272 0.87 -9.87 -19.30
C GLN A 272 1.63 -8.61 -19.77
N PRO A 273 0.99 -7.66 -20.46
CA PRO A 273 1.64 -6.47 -21.01
C PRO A 273 1.84 -5.38 -19.93
N VAL A 274 2.58 -5.69 -18.88
CA VAL A 274 2.76 -4.85 -17.69
C VAL A 274 4.20 -4.38 -17.45
N TYR A 275 5.09 -4.64 -18.38
CA TYR A 275 6.50 -4.22 -18.40
C TYR A 275 7.28 -4.70 -17.15
N SER A 276 7.67 -3.79 -16.25
CA SER A 276 8.42 -4.11 -15.02
C SER A 276 7.52 -4.65 -13.90
N GLY A 277 6.21 -4.56 -14.03
CA GLY A 277 5.22 -5.00 -13.04
C GLY A 277 4.23 -3.93 -12.63
N GLY A 278 3.58 -4.11 -11.48
CA GLY A 278 2.52 -3.25 -10.98
C GLY A 278 3.02 -2.06 -10.17
N SER A 279 2.22 -1.01 -10.14
CA SER A 279 2.42 0.20 -9.34
C SER A 279 1.08 0.68 -8.75
N GLY A 280 1.13 1.60 -7.82
CA GLY A 280 -0.06 2.27 -7.30
C GLY A 280 -0.43 1.91 -5.88
N ALA A 281 -1.15 2.82 -5.21
CA ALA A 281 -1.58 2.66 -3.81
C ALA A 281 -2.50 1.43 -3.61
N GLY A 282 -3.32 1.09 -4.62
CA GLY A 282 -4.13 -0.12 -4.64
C GLY A 282 -3.31 -1.40 -4.74
N CYS A 283 -2.09 -1.36 -5.26
CA CYS A 283 -1.23 -2.53 -5.42
C CYS A 283 -0.91 -3.18 -4.07
N ILE A 284 -0.31 -2.42 -3.14
CA ILE A 284 -0.03 -2.92 -1.79
C ILE A 284 -1.32 -3.17 -1.00
N ALA A 285 -2.34 -2.30 -1.11
CA ALA A 285 -3.60 -2.47 -0.41
C ALA A 285 -4.31 -3.78 -0.81
N GLY A 286 -4.27 -4.13 -2.09
CA GLY A 286 -4.82 -5.38 -2.61
C GLY A 286 -4.08 -6.61 -2.12
N ILE A 287 -2.80 -6.74 -2.44
CA ILE A 287 -1.99 -7.95 -2.15
C ILE A 287 -1.80 -8.16 -0.64
N LEU A 288 -1.56 -7.10 0.14
CA LEU A 288 -1.43 -7.21 1.59
C LEU A 288 -2.70 -7.83 2.20
N ASN A 289 -3.88 -7.33 1.81
CA ASN A 289 -5.16 -7.82 2.31
C ASN A 289 -5.53 -9.19 1.74
N ALA A 290 -5.33 -9.42 0.43
CA ALA A 290 -5.68 -10.67 -0.22
C ALA A 290 -4.83 -11.84 0.28
N TYR A 291 -3.52 -11.65 0.35
CA TYR A 291 -2.57 -12.74 0.51
C TYR A 291 -1.75 -12.67 1.80
N ILE A 292 -1.00 -11.60 2.02
CA ILE A 292 0.04 -11.54 3.07
C ILE A 292 -0.55 -11.70 4.47
N ILE A 293 -1.59 -10.94 4.82
CA ILE A 293 -2.23 -11.02 6.14
C ILE A 293 -2.81 -12.43 6.37
N ASN A 294 -3.37 -13.07 5.35
CA ASN A 294 -3.87 -14.44 5.45
C ASN A 294 -2.76 -15.46 5.72
N LYS A 295 -1.56 -15.25 5.19
CA LYS A 295 -0.39 -16.11 5.47
C LYS A 295 0.09 -15.99 6.92
N ILE A 296 0.03 -14.77 7.49
CA ILE A 296 0.32 -14.56 8.92
C ILE A 296 -0.72 -15.28 9.78
N ILE A 297 -2.02 -15.09 9.50
CA ILE A 297 -3.12 -15.75 10.23
C ILE A 297 -2.99 -17.28 10.17
N LYS A 298 -2.61 -17.84 9.03
CA LYS A 298 -2.38 -19.28 8.85
C LYS A 298 -1.08 -19.81 9.46
N GLY A 299 -0.26 -18.92 10.04
CA GLY A 299 1.00 -19.30 10.70
C GLY A 299 2.17 -19.58 9.75
N CYS A 300 2.08 -19.19 8.47
CA CYS A 300 3.20 -19.31 7.54
C CYS A 300 4.36 -18.38 7.88
N TYR A 301 4.08 -17.25 8.50
CA TYR A 301 5.05 -16.26 8.96
C TYR A 301 4.73 -15.86 10.39
N LYS A 302 5.77 -15.63 11.20
CA LYS A 302 5.67 -15.12 12.56
C LYS A 302 5.76 -13.60 12.59
N LYS A 303 6.75 -13.02 11.92
CA LYS A 303 7.02 -11.58 11.95
C LYS A 303 7.45 -11.10 10.57
N ILE A 304 6.75 -10.12 10.03
CA ILE A 304 7.05 -9.57 8.71
C ILE A 304 7.17 -8.05 8.74
N MET A 305 8.04 -7.53 7.87
CA MET A 305 8.24 -6.12 7.60
C MET A 305 7.46 -5.76 6.34
N ILE A 306 6.68 -4.68 6.36
CA ILE A 306 5.87 -4.22 5.23
C ILE A 306 6.18 -2.77 4.98
N ILE A 307 6.58 -2.44 3.76
CA ILE A 307 7.03 -1.11 3.36
C ILE A 307 6.15 -0.60 2.22
N GLY A 308 5.42 0.48 2.47
CA GLY A 308 4.79 1.28 1.41
C GLY A 308 5.82 2.15 0.73
N THR A 309 5.81 2.15 -0.58
CA THR A 309 6.75 2.91 -1.43
C THR A 309 5.96 3.93 -2.24
N GLY A 310 6.47 5.15 -2.41
CA GLY A 310 5.76 6.21 -3.11
C GLY A 310 6.69 7.17 -3.84
N ALA A 311 6.45 7.38 -5.12
CA ALA A 311 7.05 8.45 -5.91
C ALA A 311 6.13 9.67 -5.87
N LEU A 312 6.61 10.79 -5.33
CA LEU A 312 5.85 12.02 -5.17
C LEU A 312 5.81 12.80 -6.50
N LEU A 313 5.43 12.09 -7.57
CA LEU A 313 5.34 12.64 -8.91
C LEU A 313 4.23 13.68 -8.99
N ASN A 314 4.57 14.85 -9.50
CA ASN A 314 3.61 15.90 -9.84
C ASN A 314 3.83 16.37 -11.29
N PRO A 315 2.80 16.32 -12.19
CA PRO A 315 2.95 16.67 -13.58
C PRO A 315 3.47 18.11 -13.82
N VAL A 316 3.08 19.06 -12.96
CA VAL A 316 3.53 20.45 -13.07
C VAL A 316 5.02 20.57 -12.76
N MET A 317 5.48 19.90 -11.69
CA MET A 317 6.91 19.91 -11.33
C MET A 317 7.75 19.17 -12.38
N CYS A 318 7.26 18.03 -12.88
CA CYS A 318 7.92 17.30 -13.99
C CYS A 318 8.05 18.17 -15.26
N SER A 319 7.02 18.96 -15.58
CA SER A 319 7.08 19.88 -16.74
C SER A 319 8.12 21.01 -16.54
N GLN A 320 8.46 21.33 -15.31
CA GLN A 320 9.51 22.27 -14.91
C GLN A 320 10.89 21.61 -14.80
N LYS A 321 10.98 20.30 -15.10
CA LYS A 321 12.20 19.48 -15.03
C LYS A 321 12.75 19.31 -13.60
N GLU A 322 11.90 19.46 -12.60
CA GLU A 322 12.28 19.15 -11.23
C GLU A 322 12.39 17.63 -11.02
N PRO A 323 13.34 17.18 -10.21
CA PRO A 323 13.42 15.77 -9.82
C PRO A 323 12.15 15.28 -9.12
N ILE A 324 11.92 13.98 -9.20
CA ILE A 324 10.77 13.32 -8.55
C ILE A 324 11.25 12.79 -7.18
N PRO A 325 10.87 13.42 -6.07
CA PRO A 325 11.22 12.89 -4.76
C PRO A 325 10.38 11.66 -4.42
N SER A 326 10.86 10.86 -3.46
CA SER A 326 10.18 9.65 -3.02
C SER A 326 10.06 9.57 -1.51
N ILE A 327 9.13 8.75 -1.04
CA ILE A 327 8.91 8.50 0.37
C ILE A 327 8.57 7.03 0.57
N SER A 328 8.93 6.49 1.74
CA SER A 328 8.52 5.15 2.15
C SER A 328 8.16 5.14 3.62
N HIS A 329 7.15 4.34 3.97
CA HIS A 329 6.75 4.11 5.36
C HIS A 329 6.72 2.62 5.65
N LEU A 330 7.04 2.23 6.89
CA LEU A 330 7.18 0.84 7.27
C LEU A 330 6.31 0.51 8.48
N ILE A 331 5.67 -0.67 8.44
CA ILE A 331 5.00 -1.30 9.58
C ILE A 331 5.51 -2.72 9.77
N VAL A 332 5.42 -3.22 11.00
CA VAL A 332 5.73 -4.62 11.33
C VAL A 332 4.47 -5.31 11.80
N LEU A 333 4.14 -6.42 11.14
CA LEU A 333 3.05 -7.29 11.53
C LEU A 333 3.59 -8.58 12.15
N GLU A 334 2.93 -9.03 13.21
CA GLU A 334 3.30 -10.23 13.95
C GLU A 334 2.08 -11.11 14.23
N ARG A 335 2.27 -12.42 14.09
CA ARG A 335 1.24 -13.41 14.42
C ARG A 335 0.95 -13.39 15.93
N LEU A 336 -0.33 -13.51 16.28
CA LEU A 336 -0.72 -13.79 17.66
C LEU A 336 -0.30 -15.23 18.05
N GLU A 337 0.23 -15.38 19.23
CA GLU A 337 0.58 -16.69 19.82
C GLU A 337 -0.65 -17.52 20.14
#